data_3c91becf69b51a689429262a6c149709
#
_entry.id   3c91becf69b51a689429262a6c149709
#
_cell.length_a   1.000
_cell.length_b   1.000
_cell.length_c   1.000
_cell.angle_alpha   90.00
_cell.angle_beta   90.00
_cell.angle_gamma   90.00
#
_symmetry.space_group_name_H-M   'P 1'
#
loop_
_entity.id
_entity.type
_entity.pdbx_description
1 polymer ?
#
loop_
_entity_poly.entity_id
_entity_poly.type
_entity_poly.pdbx_seq_one_letter_code
_entity_poly.pdbx_strand_id
1 'polypeptide(L)'
;MLFRSFVEYVDHMGSDLSVVNAARVSFASISTSWTDRDGKLLKYLWDHEHTSPFRHSSISFRIKAPIFVLRQWMKHQVGCAWNEQSARYTEIKEGFYYPDHFRLQDTKNKQSSIGSLSDADEDQALILIEEVYSLAYANYQQLLKMGVCREQARIVLPVATYSECIWTASTQAIMHFLQNGRAHV
;
A
#
# COMPACT_ATOMS: atom_id res chain seq x y z
N MET A 1 13.39 2.17 18.05
CA MET A 1 12.46 1.16 17.48
C MET A 1 12.34 1.49 16.00
N LEU A 2 12.91 0.65 15.13
CA LEU A 2 12.81 0.88 13.68
C LEU A 2 11.34 0.77 13.26
N PHE A 3 10.75 1.88 12.81
CA PHE A 3 9.43 1.88 12.20
C PHE A 3 9.52 1.20 10.85
N ARG A 4 9.02 -0.03 10.76
CA ARG A 4 8.99 -0.78 9.51
C ARG A 4 7.59 -0.77 8.91
N SER A 5 7.54 -0.69 7.59
CA SER A 5 6.31 -0.98 6.84
C SER A 5 5.90 -2.43 7.06
N PHE A 6 4.59 -2.69 7.05
CA PHE A 6 4.06 -4.04 7.05
C PHE A 6 2.78 -4.13 6.25
N VAL A 7 2.47 -5.34 5.81
CA VAL A 7 1.18 -5.76 5.26
C VAL A 7 0.75 -6.99 6.05
N GLU A 8 -0.37 -6.88 6.75
CA GLU A 8 -0.92 -7.91 7.61
C GLU A 8 -2.28 -8.35 7.09
N TYR A 9 -2.50 -9.64 6.94
CA TYR A 9 -3.80 -10.19 6.60
C TYR A 9 -4.79 -9.98 7.75
N VAL A 10 -5.99 -9.52 7.42
CA VAL A 10 -7.08 -9.29 8.38
C VAL A 10 -8.19 -10.32 8.19
N ASP A 11 -8.77 -10.38 6.99
CA ASP A 11 -9.92 -11.22 6.69
C ASP A 11 -10.13 -11.37 5.18
N HIS A 12 -10.99 -12.30 4.77
CA HIS A 12 -11.38 -12.46 3.36
C HIS A 12 -12.84 -12.87 3.22
N MET A 13 -13.41 -12.55 2.09
CA MET A 13 -14.71 -13.02 1.65
C MET A 13 -14.54 -13.91 0.40
N GLY A 14 -15.22 -15.05 0.40
CA GLY A 14 -15.17 -15.99 -0.72
C GLY A 14 -13.91 -16.86 -0.72
N SER A 15 -13.73 -17.59 -1.80
CA SER A 15 -12.62 -18.52 -2.02
C SER A 15 -12.44 -18.72 -3.53
N ASP A 16 -11.43 -19.48 -3.93
CA ASP A 16 -11.25 -19.90 -5.32
C ASP A 16 -12.50 -20.63 -5.86
N LEU A 17 -13.16 -21.41 -5.01
CA LEU A 17 -14.42 -22.07 -5.37
C LEU A 17 -15.55 -21.06 -5.62
N SER A 18 -15.59 -19.95 -4.89
CA SER A 18 -16.54 -18.86 -5.13
C SER A 18 -16.35 -18.25 -6.51
N VAL A 19 -15.09 -18.02 -6.91
CA VAL A 19 -14.73 -17.48 -8.24
C VAL A 19 -15.18 -18.43 -9.34
N VAL A 20 -14.86 -19.71 -9.23
CA VAL A 20 -15.24 -20.73 -10.23
C VAL A 20 -16.74 -20.87 -10.34
N ASN A 21 -17.45 -20.86 -9.20
CA ASN A 21 -18.90 -20.95 -9.18
C ASN A 21 -19.57 -19.72 -9.78
N ALA A 22 -19.01 -18.53 -9.57
CA ALA A 22 -19.47 -17.32 -10.23
C ALA A 22 -19.42 -17.44 -11.77
N ALA A 23 -18.36 -18.06 -12.31
CA ALA A 23 -18.29 -18.34 -13.74
C ALA A 23 -19.29 -19.42 -14.20
N ARG A 24 -19.48 -20.47 -13.40
CA ARG A 24 -20.36 -21.61 -13.71
C ARG A 24 -21.84 -21.28 -13.73
N VAL A 25 -22.26 -20.20 -13.08
CA VAL A 25 -23.65 -19.74 -13.15
C VAL A 25 -24.15 -19.63 -14.59
N SER A 26 -23.28 -19.22 -15.53
CA SER A 26 -23.60 -19.17 -16.96
C SER A 26 -23.97 -20.53 -17.58
N PHE A 27 -23.63 -21.64 -16.92
CA PHE A 27 -23.92 -22.99 -17.32
C PHE A 27 -24.92 -23.69 -16.38
N ALA A 28 -25.62 -22.93 -15.55
CA ALA A 28 -26.54 -23.42 -14.53
C ALA A 28 -25.95 -24.56 -13.65
N SER A 29 -24.67 -24.48 -13.32
CA SER A 29 -23.94 -25.47 -12.54
C SER A 29 -23.19 -24.85 -11.36
N ILE A 30 -23.06 -25.64 -10.28
CA ILE A 30 -22.32 -25.25 -9.07
C ILE A 30 -21.51 -26.46 -8.59
N SER A 31 -20.27 -26.21 -8.18
CA SER A 31 -19.45 -27.18 -7.47
C SER A 31 -19.58 -26.97 -5.95
N THR A 32 -19.71 -28.07 -5.22
CA THR A 32 -19.72 -28.05 -3.75
C THR A 32 -18.36 -28.32 -3.11
N SER A 33 -17.42 -28.81 -3.89
CA SER A 33 -16.04 -29.10 -3.46
C SER A 33 -15.05 -28.77 -4.56
N TRP A 34 -13.83 -28.44 -4.16
CA TRP A 34 -12.72 -28.13 -5.06
C TRP A 34 -12.20 -29.38 -5.78
N THR A 35 -11.93 -29.26 -7.08
CA THR A 35 -11.33 -30.31 -7.92
C THR A 35 -10.23 -29.73 -8.82
N ASP A 36 -9.39 -30.59 -9.43
CA ASP A 36 -8.35 -30.17 -10.38
C ASP A 36 -8.94 -29.44 -11.60
N ARG A 37 -10.20 -29.73 -11.97
CA ARG A 37 -10.89 -29.02 -13.05
C ARG A 37 -11.17 -27.56 -12.67
N ASP A 38 -11.39 -27.28 -11.41
CA ASP A 38 -11.64 -25.93 -10.90
C ASP A 38 -10.37 -25.10 -11.02
N GLY A 39 -9.21 -25.65 -10.67
CA GLY A 39 -7.91 -24.98 -10.85
C GLY A 39 -7.61 -24.65 -12.32
N LYS A 40 -7.93 -25.57 -13.23
CA LYS A 40 -7.78 -25.33 -14.68
C LYS A 40 -8.73 -24.24 -15.16
N LEU A 41 -9.97 -24.23 -14.70
CA LEU A 41 -10.95 -23.19 -15.04
C LEU A 41 -10.52 -21.83 -14.47
N LEU A 42 -10.08 -21.77 -13.21
CA LEU A 42 -9.60 -20.53 -12.59
C LEU A 42 -8.46 -19.91 -13.41
N LYS A 43 -7.47 -20.73 -13.77
CA LYS A 43 -6.35 -20.31 -14.62
C LYS A 43 -6.83 -19.84 -16.00
N TYR A 44 -7.71 -20.60 -16.64
CA TYR A 44 -8.28 -20.22 -17.93
C TYR A 44 -8.99 -18.87 -17.89
N LEU A 45 -9.82 -18.64 -16.86
CA LEU A 45 -10.54 -17.37 -16.69
C LEU A 45 -9.58 -16.19 -16.58
N TRP A 46 -8.48 -16.35 -15.85
CA TRP A 46 -7.48 -15.31 -15.68
C TRP A 46 -6.69 -15.06 -16.97
N ASP A 47 -6.16 -16.13 -17.59
CA ASP A 47 -5.33 -16.04 -18.80
C ASP A 47 -6.11 -15.45 -20.00
N HIS A 48 -7.44 -15.56 -20.02
CA HIS A 48 -8.30 -15.04 -21.08
C HIS A 48 -9.05 -13.75 -20.67
N GLU A 49 -8.62 -13.11 -19.59
CA GLU A 49 -9.18 -11.83 -19.11
C GLU A 49 -10.68 -11.88 -18.77
N HIS A 50 -11.21 -13.06 -18.45
CA HIS A 50 -12.56 -13.24 -17.91
C HIS A 50 -12.55 -12.86 -16.43
N THR A 51 -12.39 -11.57 -16.12
CA THR A 51 -12.05 -11.09 -14.78
C THR A 51 -13.25 -10.91 -13.85
N SER A 52 -14.48 -10.86 -14.37
CA SER A 52 -15.68 -10.63 -13.55
C SER A 52 -15.87 -11.64 -12.41
N PRO A 53 -15.57 -12.96 -12.56
CA PRO A 53 -15.69 -13.92 -11.45
C PRO A 53 -14.81 -13.57 -10.25
N PHE A 54 -13.63 -12.97 -10.48
CA PHE A 54 -12.68 -12.57 -9.44
C PHE A 54 -13.15 -11.36 -8.61
N ARG A 55 -14.28 -10.76 -8.94
CA ARG A 55 -14.92 -9.70 -8.13
C ARG A 55 -15.84 -10.25 -7.04
N HIS A 56 -16.12 -11.56 -7.06
CA HIS A 56 -16.95 -12.25 -6.07
C HIS A 56 -16.14 -12.77 -4.88
N SER A 57 -14.87 -12.37 -4.77
CA SER A 57 -14.01 -12.59 -3.62
C SER A 57 -13.20 -11.34 -3.32
N SER A 58 -12.86 -11.13 -2.05
CA SER A 58 -12.10 -9.99 -1.59
C SER A 58 -11.21 -10.35 -0.41
N ILE A 59 -10.13 -9.60 -0.22
CA ILE A 59 -9.22 -9.75 0.91
C ILE A 59 -9.01 -8.39 1.57
N SER A 60 -8.96 -8.38 2.88
CA SER A 60 -8.69 -7.21 3.72
C SER A 60 -7.30 -7.31 4.32
N PHE A 61 -6.54 -6.22 4.23
CA PHE A 61 -5.22 -6.09 4.81
C PHE A 61 -5.15 -4.86 5.72
N ARG A 62 -4.41 -4.97 6.79
CA ARG A 62 -3.90 -3.83 7.54
C ARG A 62 -2.51 -3.50 7.02
N ILE A 63 -2.31 -2.23 6.66
CA ILE A 63 -1.08 -1.76 6.02
C ILE A 63 -0.54 -0.63 6.85
N LYS A 64 0.77 -0.65 7.10
CA LYS A 64 1.54 0.49 7.59
C LYS A 64 2.61 0.84 6.57
N ALA A 65 2.58 2.06 6.10
CA ALA A 65 3.55 2.56 5.14
C ALA A 65 3.70 4.08 5.23
N PRO A 66 4.78 4.65 4.70
CA PRO A 66 4.92 6.10 4.58
C PRO A 66 3.82 6.67 3.67
N ILE A 67 3.36 7.89 3.98
CA ILE A 67 2.29 8.55 3.22
C ILE A 67 2.62 8.65 1.74
N PHE A 68 3.88 8.89 1.35
CA PHE A 68 4.25 8.97 -0.07
C PHE A 68 4.04 7.65 -0.81
N VAL A 69 4.19 6.49 -0.13
CA VAL A 69 3.87 5.15 -0.69
C VAL A 69 2.36 4.96 -0.76
N LEU A 70 1.64 5.27 0.33
CA LEU A 70 0.18 5.13 0.37
C LEU A 70 -0.51 6.00 -0.70
N ARG A 71 0.01 7.19 -0.98
CA ARG A 71 -0.51 8.06 -2.06
C ARG A 71 -0.43 7.42 -3.45
N GLN A 72 0.57 6.60 -3.71
CA GLN A 72 0.67 5.83 -4.95
C GLN A 72 -0.27 4.63 -4.92
N TRP A 73 -0.28 3.88 -3.82
CA TRP A 73 -1.13 2.70 -3.66
C TRP A 73 -2.62 3.04 -3.78
N MET A 74 -3.05 4.12 -3.15
CA MET A 74 -4.45 4.62 -3.20
C MET A 74 -4.90 5.06 -4.60
N LYS A 75 -4.03 5.11 -5.61
CA LYS A 75 -4.44 5.29 -7.02
C LYS A 75 -5.13 4.06 -7.60
N HIS A 76 -4.94 2.88 -7.01
CA HIS A 76 -5.67 1.67 -7.33
C HIS A 76 -7.03 1.71 -6.61
N GLN A 77 -8.06 2.24 -7.31
CA GLN A 77 -9.36 2.52 -6.70
C GLN A 77 -10.44 1.49 -7.08
N VAL A 78 -10.37 0.94 -8.29
CA VAL A 78 -11.41 0.04 -8.80
C VAL A 78 -11.42 -1.26 -8.01
N GLY A 79 -12.54 -1.56 -7.34
CA GLY A 79 -12.70 -2.76 -6.52
C GLY A 79 -11.96 -2.69 -5.18
N CYS A 80 -11.61 -1.48 -4.72
CA CYS A 80 -10.89 -1.24 -3.47
C CYS A 80 -11.69 -0.36 -2.52
N ALA A 81 -11.52 -0.59 -1.22
CA ALA A 81 -11.98 0.28 -0.14
C ALA A 81 -10.80 0.60 0.78
N TRP A 82 -10.75 1.84 1.29
CA TRP A 82 -9.67 2.37 2.09
C TRP A 82 -10.20 3.08 3.33
N ASN A 83 -9.63 2.76 4.48
CA ASN A 83 -9.82 3.52 5.70
C ASN A 83 -8.45 3.77 6.33
N GLU A 84 -8.06 5.02 6.43
CA GLU A 84 -6.76 5.44 6.95
C GLU A 84 -6.90 6.02 8.35
N GLN A 85 -5.90 5.80 9.20
CA GLN A 85 -5.77 6.47 10.48
C GLN A 85 -5.85 7.98 10.29
N SER A 86 -6.74 8.61 11.05
CA SER A 86 -6.93 10.05 10.92
C SER A 86 -6.08 10.83 11.93
N ALA A 87 -5.13 11.57 11.39
CA ALA A 87 -4.37 12.56 12.16
C ALA A 87 -5.21 13.77 12.65
N ARG A 88 -6.51 13.80 12.36
CA ARG A 88 -7.46 14.75 12.93
C ARG A 88 -7.92 14.30 14.31
N TYR A 89 -7.99 12.99 14.54
CA TYR A 89 -8.51 12.42 15.78
C TYR A 89 -7.41 11.97 16.74
N THR A 90 -6.26 11.55 16.19
CA THR A 90 -5.12 11.08 16.98
C THR A 90 -3.87 11.90 16.69
N GLU A 91 -3.03 12.07 17.70
CA GLU A 91 -1.71 12.67 17.51
C GLU A 91 -0.81 11.72 16.76
N ILE A 92 -0.06 12.27 15.79
CA ILE A 92 0.95 11.52 15.07
C ILE A 92 2.14 11.33 16.00
N LYS A 93 2.52 10.08 16.23
CA LYS A 93 3.76 9.74 16.93
C LYS A 93 4.94 9.94 16.01
N GLU A 94 6.08 10.27 16.59
CA GLU A 94 7.33 10.32 15.85
C GLU A 94 7.60 8.99 15.17
N GLY A 95 7.83 9.05 13.86
CA GLY A 95 8.11 7.89 13.02
C GLY A 95 8.13 8.28 11.57
N PHE A 96 9.34 8.32 10.99
CA PHE A 96 9.57 8.67 9.61
C PHE A 96 10.27 7.53 8.88
N TYR A 97 10.09 7.47 7.59
CA TYR A 97 10.78 6.53 6.73
C TYR A 97 12.21 7.01 6.46
N TYR A 98 13.15 6.12 6.65
CA TYR A 98 14.53 6.26 6.21
C TYR A 98 14.83 5.18 5.18
N PRO A 99 15.34 5.51 4.00
CA PRO A 99 15.74 4.51 3.03
C PRO A 99 16.96 3.72 3.55
N ASP A 100 17.02 2.43 3.24
CA ASP A 100 18.19 1.62 3.55
C ASP A 100 19.40 2.05 2.70
N HIS A 101 19.16 2.54 1.48
CA HIS A 101 20.14 3.08 0.54
C HIS A 101 19.53 4.18 -0.32
N PHE A 102 20.33 5.19 -0.65
CA PHE A 102 19.93 6.23 -1.60
C PHE A 102 20.31 5.83 -3.02
N ARG A 103 19.32 5.73 -3.87
CA ARG A 103 19.48 5.36 -5.29
C ARG A 103 19.66 6.58 -6.16
N LEU A 104 20.54 6.48 -7.16
CA LEU A 104 20.73 7.50 -8.17
C LEU A 104 19.55 7.54 -9.16
N GLN A 105 19.21 8.73 -9.63
CA GLN A 105 18.21 8.89 -10.68
C GLN A 105 18.74 8.31 -12.01
N ASP A 106 17.94 7.46 -12.66
CA ASP A 106 18.25 7.00 -14.02
C ASP A 106 18.18 8.16 -15.02
N THR A 107 19.19 8.31 -15.84
CA THR A 107 19.30 9.38 -16.84
C THR A 107 18.45 9.14 -18.09
N LYS A 108 18.10 7.89 -18.39
CA LYS A 108 17.32 7.49 -19.56
C LYS A 108 15.85 7.27 -19.23
N ASN A 109 15.56 6.56 -18.14
CA ASN A 109 14.20 6.31 -17.69
C ASN A 109 13.90 7.14 -16.43
N LYS A 110 13.15 8.22 -16.59
CA LYS A 110 12.78 9.12 -15.49
C LYS A 110 12.00 8.46 -14.34
N GLN A 111 11.45 7.27 -14.57
CA GLN A 111 10.71 6.51 -13.54
C GLN A 111 11.58 5.47 -12.85
N SER A 112 12.81 5.28 -13.29
CA SER A 112 13.75 4.30 -12.79
C SER A 112 14.84 4.93 -11.94
N SER A 113 15.52 4.10 -11.17
CA SER A 113 16.71 4.44 -10.42
C SER A 113 17.82 3.44 -10.74
N ILE A 114 19.06 3.86 -10.65
CA ILE A 114 20.26 3.06 -10.94
C ILE A 114 21.26 3.19 -9.79
N GLY A 115 21.94 2.11 -9.45
CA GLY A 115 23.02 2.13 -8.46
C GLY A 115 22.64 2.81 -7.15
N SER A 116 23.64 3.21 -6.38
CA SER A 116 23.52 3.90 -5.09
C SER A 116 24.46 5.08 -5.03
N LEU A 117 24.25 6.00 -4.10
CA LEU A 117 25.21 7.03 -3.75
C LEU A 117 26.51 6.42 -3.21
N SER A 118 27.56 7.21 -3.12
CA SER A 118 28.74 6.86 -2.34
C SER A 118 28.41 6.88 -0.84
N ASP A 119 29.15 6.11 -0.03
CA ASP A 119 28.91 6.06 1.42
C ASP A 119 28.95 7.47 2.06
N ALA A 120 29.87 8.32 1.63
CA ALA A 120 29.98 9.70 2.11
C ALA A 120 28.77 10.56 1.73
N ASP A 121 28.23 10.39 0.53
CA ASP A 121 27.03 11.10 0.08
C ASP A 121 25.77 10.54 0.74
N GLU A 122 25.72 9.22 1.04
CA GLU A 122 24.65 8.60 1.80
C GLU A 122 24.58 9.16 3.22
N ASP A 123 25.72 9.26 3.92
CA ASP A 123 25.80 9.85 5.26
C ASP A 123 25.31 11.31 5.24
N GLN A 124 25.75 12.09 4.26
CA GLN A 124 25.31 13.48 4.12
C GLN A 124 23.81 13.59 3.83
N ALA A 125 23.26 12.71 2.97
CA ALA A 125 21.83 12.67 2.66
C ALA A 125 20.99 12.29 3.89
N LEU A 126 21.45 11.34 4.71
CA LEU A 126 20.82 10.96 5.97
C LEU A 126 20.78 12.14 6.95
N ILE A 127 21.89 12.86 7.13
CA ILE A 127 21.95 14.06 8.00
C ILE A 127 20.90 15.08 7.57
N LEU A 128 20.85 15.42 6.27
CA LEU A 128 19.88 16.39 5.74
C LEU A 128 18.42 15.97 6.01
N ILE A 129 18.11 14.69 5.87
CA ILE A 129 16.77 14.15 6.13
C ILE A 129 16.45 14.20 7.62
N GLU A 130 17.39 13.81 8.48
CA GLU A 130 17.19 13.76 9.92
C GLU A 130 16.97 15.17 10.52
N GLU A 131 17.70 16.17 10.05
CA GLU A 131 17.49 17.57 10.43
C GLU A 131 16.07 18.04 10.10
N VAL A 132 15.57 17.74 8.88
CA VAL A 132 14.21 18.09 8.46
C VAL A 132 13.17 17.36 9.30
N TYR A 133 13.35 16.07 9.56
CA TYR A 133 12.38 15.27 10.32
C TYR A 133 12.30 15.75 11.78
N SER A 134 13.45 15.99 12.41
CA SER A 134 13.52 16.48 13.78
C SER A 134 12.86 17.85 13.93
N LEU A 135 13.16 18.77 13.01
CA LEU A 135 12.55 20.11 13.01
C LEU A 135 11.04 20.06 12.75
N ALA A 136 10.60 19.26 11.79
CA ALA A 136 9.18 19.11 11.45
C ALA A 136 8.39 18.57 12.62
N TYR A 137 8.91 17.53 13.30
CA TYR A 137 8.22 16.94 14.46
C TYR A 137 8.21 17.90 15.68
N ALA A 138 9.31 18.58 15.96
CA ALA A 138 9.36 19.58 17.02
C ALA A 138 8.35 20.71 16.79
N ASN A 139 8.24 21.21 15.55
CA ASN A 139 7.25 22.23 15.18
C ASN A 139 5.80 21.69 15.28
N TYR A 140 5.53 20.46 14.87
CA TYR A 140 4.24 19.83 15.05
C TYR A 140 3.82 19.80 16.54
N GLN A 141 4.72 19.33 17.40
CA GLN A 141 4.49 19.29 18.84
C GLN A 141 4.27 20.70 19.44
N GLN A 142 5.04 21.68 18.96
CA GLN A 142 4.88 23.06 19.41
C GLN A 142 3.54 23.66 19.00
N LEU A 143 3.08 23.40 17.77
CA LEU A 143 1.76 23.84 17.30
C LEU A 143 0.62 23.24 18.15
N LEU A 144 0.73 21.95 18.51
CA LEU A 144 -0.23 21.31 19.40
C LEU A 144 -0.24 21.96 20.80
N LYS A 145 0.93 22.25 21.35
CA LYS A 145 1.04 22.95 22.66
C LYS A 145 0.46 24.35 22.63
N MET A 146 0.51 25.04 21.51
CA MET A 146 -0.12 26.34 21.28
C MET A 146 -1.64 26.26 21.13
N GLY A 147 -2.23 25.06 21.11
CA GLY A 147 -3.66 24.85 20.93
C GLY A 147 -4.11 24.80 19.47
N VAL A 148 -3.20 24.75 18.50
CA VAL A 148 -3.57 24.57 17.08
C VAL A 148 -4.22 23.20 16.90
N CYS A 149 -5.36 23.15 16.21
CA CYS A 149 -6.07 21.90 15.98
C CYS A 149 -5.17 20.91 15.19
N ARG A 150 -5.34 19.60 15.48
CA ARG A 150 -4.52 18.52 14.88
C ARG A 150 -4.52 18.55 13.36
N GLU A 151 -5.65 18.88 12.75
CA GLU A 151 -5.81 18.99 11.30
C GLU A 151 -4.85 20.02 10.68
N GLN A 152 -4.61 21.13 11.34
CA GLN A 152 -3.70 22.18 10.88
C GLN A 152 -2.26 21.92 11.34
N ALA A 153 -2.07 21.48 12.58
CA ALA A 153 -0.74 21.21 13.11
C ALA A 153 0.07 20.23 12.26
N ARG A 154 -0.58 19.19 11.72
CA ARG A 154 0.06 18.19 10.85
C ARG A 154 0.59 18.71 9.50
N ILE A 155 0.28 19.94 9.11
CA ILE A 155 0.73 20.54 7.83
C ILE A 155 2.26 20.55 7.72
N VAL A 156 2.97 20.67 8.85
CA VAL A 156 4.44 20.72 8.88
C VAL A 156 5.10 19.35 8.74
N LEU A 157 4.34 18.24 8.83
CA LEU A 157 4.90 16.90 8.78
C LEU A 157 5.21 16.47 7.34
N PRO A 158 6.38 15.84 7.11
CA PRO A 158 6.76 15.36 5.78
C PRO A 158 5.93 14.13 5.36
N VAL A 159 5.82 13.91 4.07
CA VAL A 159 5.13 12.74 3.50
C VAL A 159 5.82 11.40 3.81
N ALA A 160 7.03 11.44 4.35
CA ALA A 160 7.74 10.28 4.89
C ALA A 160 7.17 9.79 6.24
N THR A 161 6.24 10.53 6.84
CA THR A 161 5.50 10.10 8.03
C THR A 161 4.75 8.80 7.75
N TYR A 162 4.85 7.83 8.67
CA TYR A 162 4.09 6.59 8.58
C TYR A 162 2.60 6.82 8.90
N SER A 163 1.76 6.15 8.14
CA SER A 163 0.33 6.03 8.43
C SER A 163 -0.10 4.56 8.37
N GLU A 164 -1.23 4.24 8.98
CA GLU A 164 -1.82 2.91 8.96
C GLU A 164 -3.19 2.97 8.29
N CYS A 165 -3.53 1.95 7.52
CA CYS A 165 -4.83 1.85 6.86
C CYS A 165 -5.32 0.41 6.78
N ILE A 166 -6.64 0.26 6.66
CA ILE A 166 -7.26 -0.97 6.20
C ILE A 166 -7.53 -0.82 4.71
N TRP A 167 -7.04 -1.77 3.94
CA TRP A 167 -7.29 -1.90 2.52
C TRP A 167 -8.04 -3.19 2.24
N THR A 168 -9.25 -3.08 1.72
CA THR A 168 -10.02 -4.22 1.23
C THR A 168 -10.14 -4.12 -0.27
N ALA A 169 -9.80 -5.18 -0.97
CA ALA A 169 -9.84 -5.19 -2.43
C ALA A 169 -10.37 -6.52 -2.96
N SER A 170 -11.07 -6.45 -4.10
CA SER A 170 -11.46 -7.66 -4.82
C SER A 170 -10.21 -8.43 -5.27
N THR A 171 -10.32 -9.74 -5.41
CA THR A 171 -9.21 -10.55 -5.92
C THR A 171 -8.72 -10.05 -7.28
N GLN A 172 -9.62 -9.61 -8.17
CA GLN A 172 -9.24 -8.95 -9.42
C GLN A 172 -8.35 -7.72 -9.19
N ALA A 173 -8.73 -6.84 -8.28
CA ALA A 173 -7.98 -5.62 -8.00
C ALA A 173 -6.58 -5.92 -7.44
N ILE A 174 -6.47 -6.92 -6.55
CA ILE A 174 -5.19 -7.37 -5.99
C ILE A 174 -4.29 -7.94 -7.09
N MET A 175 -4.82 -8.80 -7.96
CA MET A 175 -4.05 -9.39 -9.04
C MET A 175 -3.55 -8.34 -10.03
N HIS A 176 -4.37 -7.34 -10.38
CA HIS A 176 -3.94 -6.20 -11.21
C HIS A 176 -2.88 -5.34 -10.51
N PHE A 177 -3.02 -5.12 -9.20
CA PHE A 177 -2.01 -4.41 -8.41
C PHE A 177 -0.66 -5.13 -8.48
N LEU A 178 -0.63 -6.44 -8.28
CA LEU A 178 0.58 -7.26 -8.35
C LEU A 178 1.20 -7.29 -9.76
N GLN A 179 0.37 -7.37 -10.80
CA GLN A 179 0.84 -7.34 -12.19
C GLN A 179 1.45 -6.00 -12.60
N ASN A 180 0.96 -4.90 -12.04
CA ASN A 180 1.47 -3.58 -12.39
C ASN A 180 2.94 -3.39 -12.02
N GLY A 181 3.48 -4.14 -11.07
CA GLY A 181 4.91 -4.23 -10.75
C GLY A 181 5.58 -2.92 -10.32
N ARG A 182 4.82 -1.84 -10.13
CA ARG A 182 5.33 -0.51 -9.79
C ARG A 182 5.55 -0.27 -8.30
N ALA A 183 5.41 -1.28 -7.49
CA ALA A 183 5.73 -1.21 -6.07
C ALA A 183 7.25 -1.40 -5.83
N HIS A 184 8.08 -0.89 -6.71
CA HIS A 184 9.52 -0.80 -6.47
C HIS A 184 9.78 0.50 -5.70
N VAL A 185 9.65 0.39 -4.40
CA VAL A 185 10.18 1.40 -3.46
C VAL A 185 11.37 0.81 -2.76
#